data_fbc7ae1a2c17740835b65a6510318776
#
_entry.id   fbc7ae1a2c17740835b65a6510318776
#
_cell.length_a   1.000
_cell.length_b   1.000
_cell.length_c   1.000
_cell.angle_alpha   90.00
_cell.angle_beta   90.00
_cell.angle_gamma   90.00
#
_symmetry.space_group_name_H-M   'P 1'
#
loop_
_entity.id
_entity.type
_entity.pdbx_description
1 polymer ?
#
loop_
_entity_poly.entity_id
_entity_poly.type
_entity_poly.pdbx_seq_one_letter_code
_entity_poly.pdbx_strand_id
1 'polypeptide(L)'
;MLIERATVAEGLRAAFAQCDAVVAVMAAGAVVRILAPLIAAGHKSSDPAVVVVDEAGRFVIPVLGGHAAGANDLASELAEVLGADAVITTATDTAGLPGLDGLGWPVSGDVSGVCRALLDGERVTVSSAHRWPLPALGQNVIEVLGSETASAFSGTKGTAAEISADGPLILISDLAKPPAGPSVVVLRPPSLVVGMGASRGVSLDEARRLLDTALEAAGLAVESVAAIATAQIKGDEQGLVDLAHQLRVPLVTHSAAALGQVTVPNPSEVVRAVVGTPSVAEAAALLGARECLGITDGGGTGAELTRHTEGELVVTKAASAMATVAIARHRPHGRLAIVGLGPGSRELLTAAAVDELRRASVIVGLDQYVDQVRDLLRPGTQILASGLGQEEERAHSAVARARDGFAVALIGSGDAGVYAMASPALEAADTSFDVIGIPGVTAGLAASSVLGAPLGHDHCYVSLSDLHTPWPAIERRVLAAAQGDFVLLCYNPRSAKRDWQLGRALEILAEHRPPTTPVGVVRNASRADQSMVLTTLATFDPAVVDMYSLVVVGSSQTRIISGRMVTPRGYRWAP
;
A
#
# COMPACT_ATOMS: atom_id res chain seq x y z
N MET A 1 -20.00 8.93 -22.72
CA MET A 1 -21.16 9.62 -23.33
C MET A 1 -20.67 10.99 -23.81
N LEU A 2 -20.68 11.25 -25.13
CA LEU A 2 -20.39 12.59 -25.67
C LEU A 2 -21.62 13.48 -25.43
N ILE A 3 -21.45 14.54 -24.62
CA ILE A 3 -22.49 15.53 -24.39
C ILE A 3 -22.16 16.74 -25.29
N GLU A 4 -22.80 16.82 -26.46
CA GLU A 4 -22.74 18.02 -27.27
C GLU A 4 -23.68 19.08 -26.69
N ARG A 5 -23.12 20.23 -26.33
CA ARG A 5 -23.86 21.39 -25.80
C ARG A 5 -23.54 22.64 -26.61
N ALA A 6 -24.47 23.55 -26.64
CA ALA A 6 -24.35 24.78 -27.43
C ALA A 6 -23.22 25.71 -26.95
N THR A 7 -22.87 25.66 -25.65
CA THR A 7 -21.79 26.45 -25.06
C THR A 7 -20.97 25.63 -24.07
N VAL A 8 -19.69 25.99 -23.91
CA VAL A 8 -18.80 25.42 -22.90
C VAL A 8 -19.37 25.53 -21.48
N ALA A 9 -20.02 26.66 -21.18
CA ALA A 9 -20.63 26.90 -19.87
C ALA A 9 -21.79 25.92 -19.57
N GLU A 10 -22.64 25.63 -20.58
CA GLU A 10 -23.72 24.65 -20.45
C GLU A 10 -23.18 23.23 -20.30
N GLY A 11 -22.15 22.89 -21.08
CA GLY A 11 -21.47 21.59 -20.99
C GLY A 11 -20.86 21.35 -19.60
N LEU A 12 -20.12 22.35 -19.08
CA LEU A 12 -19.48 22.25 -17.78
C LEU A 12 -20.49 22.16 -16.63
N ARG A 13 -21.57 22.93 -16.66
CA ARG A 13 -22.66 22.82 -15.66
C ARG A 13 -23.37 21.47 -15.69
N ALA A 14 -23.59 20.93 -16.89
CA ALA A 14 -24.21 19.63 -17.04
C ALA A 14 -23.29 18.52 -16.53
N ALA A 15 -22.00 18.58 -16.83
CA ALA A 15 -21.00 17.63 -16.30
C ALA A 15 -20.92 17.68 -14.78
N PHE A 16 -20.89 18.88 -14.19
CA PHE A 16 -20.91 19.07 -12.73
C PHE A 16 -22.12 18.41 -12.06
N ALA A 17 -23.29 18.45 -12.69
CA ALA A 17 -24.53 17.89 -12.14
C ALA A 17 -24.68 16.38 -12.37
N GLN A 18 -23.94 15.76 -13.30
CA GLN A 18 -24.19 14.39 -13.79
C GLN A 18 -23.01 13.45 -13.65
N CYS A 19 -21.79 13.97 -13.41
CA CYS A 19 -20.56 13.17 -13.35
C CYS A 19 -19.97 13.20 -11.95
N ASP A 20 -19.33 12.12 -11.55
CA ASP A 20 -18.59 12.02 -10.28
C ASP A 20 -17.27 12.82 -10.35
N ALA A 21 -16.70 12.99 -11.54
CA ALA A 21 -15.50 13.79 -11.78
C ALA A 21 -15.57 14.57 -13.09
N VAL A 22 -14.98 15.76 -13.11
CA VAL A 22 -14.92 16.66 -14.27
C VAL A 22 -13.48 17.12 -14.47
N VAL A 23 -12.95 16.88 -15.66
CA VAL A 23 -11.66 17.44 -16.12
C VAL A 23 -11.95 18.52 -17.15
N ALA A 24 -11.57 19.77 -16.83
CA ALA A 24 -11.80 20.94 -17.70
C ALA A 24 -10.46 21.47 -18.24
N VAL A 25 -10.25 21.34 -19.56
CA VAL A 25 -9.06 21.91 -20.23
C VAL A 25 -9.35 23.36 -20.60
N MET A 26 -9.08 24.28 -19.68
CA MET A 26 -9.31 25.73 -19.82
C MET A 26 -8.75 26.51 -18.63
N ALA A 27 -8.82 27.84 -18.67
CA ALA A 27 -8.39 28.70 -17.56
C ALA A 27 -9.21 28.43 -16.28
N ALA A 28 -8.55 28.20 -15.13
CA ALA A 28 -9.19 27.94 -13.83
C ALA A 28 -10.21 29.01 -13.42
N GLY A 29 -9.90 30.30 -13.66
CA GLY A 29 -10.82 31.41 -13.37
C GLY A 29 -12.12 31.37 -14.19
N ALA A 30 -12.10 30.80 -15.39
CA ALA A 30 -13.31 30.58 -16.20
C ALA A 30 -14.18 29.47 -15.61
N VAL A 31 -13.57 28.35 -15.22
CA VAL A 31 -14.26 27.22 -14.55
C VAL A 31 -14.95 27.71 -13.26
N VAL A 32 -14.22 28.44 -12.41
CA VAL A 32 -14.76 28.97 -11.15
C VAL A 32 -15.97 29.87 -11.42
N ARG A 33 -15.90 30.79 -12.40
CA ARG A 33 -17.01 31.67 -12.74
C ARG A 33 -18.25 30.94 -13.27
N ILE A 34 -18.04 29.89 -14.05
CA ILE A 34 -19.14 29.10 -14.62
C ILE A 34 -19.83 28.26 -13.51
N LEU A 35 -19.07 27.72 -12.58
CA LEU A 35 -19.57 26.82 -11.51
C LEU A 35 -20.02 27.57 -10.25
N ALA A 36 -19.61 28.83 -10.05
CA ALA A 36 -19.92 29.59 -8.84
C ALA A 36 -21.42 29.57 -8.42
N PRO A 37 -22.41 29.70 -9.32
CA PRO A 37 -23.82 29.59 -8.93
C PRO A 37 -24.24 28.21 -8.40
N LEU A 38 -23.62 27.15 -8.90
CA LEU A 38 -23.89 25.76 -8.47
C LEU A 38 -23.22 25.49 -7.12
N ILE A 39 -21.98 25.94 -6.94
CA ILE A 39 -21.23 25.82 -5.69
C ILE A 39 -21.95 26.58 -4.55
N ALA A 40 -22.47 27.78 -4.83
CA ALA A 40 -23.19 28.56 -3.83
C ALA A 40 -24.53 27.95 -3.41
N ALA A 41 -25.16 27.15 -4.28
CA ALA A 41 -26.44 26.49 -4.02
C ALA A 41 -26.29 25.07 -3.45
N GLY A 42 -25.08 24.47 -3.54
CA GLY A 42 -24.80 23.10 -3.10
C GLY A 42 -24.12 23.04 -1.73
N HIS A 43 -23.77 21.81 -1.32
CA HIS A 43 -22.98 21.53 -0.14
C HIS A 43 -21.62 20.95 -0.55
N LYS A 44 -20.55 21.37 0.11
CA LYS A 44 -19.17 20.92 -0.16
C LYS A 44 -19.04 19.40 -0.24
N SER A 45 -19.82 18.65 0.55
CA SER A 45 -19.80 17.19 0.61
C SER A 45 -20.45 16.49 -0.59
N SER A 46 -21.19 17.23 -1.42
CA SER A 46 -21.86 16.70 -2.63
C SER A 46 -21.23 17.18 -3.93
N ASP A 47 -20.20 18.03 -3.85
CA ASP A 47 -19.50 18.52 -5.04
C ASP A 47 -18.70 17.39 -5.69
N PRO A 48 -18.77 17.22 -7.02
CA PRO A 48 -17.91 16.28 -7.72
C PRO A 48 -16.44 16.72 -7.70
N ALA A 49 -15.53 15.81 -8.03
CA ALA A 49 -14.16 16.18 -8.30
C ALA A 49 -14.09 17.12 -9.52
N VAL A 50 -13.53 18.32 -9.36
CA VAL A 50 -13.29 19.25 -10.49
C VAL A 50 -11.81 19.53 -10.57
N VAL A 51 -11.19 19.09 -11.65
CA VAL A 51 -9.79 19.28 -11.97
C VAL A 51 -9.68 20.14 -13.23
N VAL A 52 -8.82 21.13 -13.20
CA VAL A 52 -8.53 22.00 -14.33
C VAL A 52 -7.13 21.70 -14.86
N VAL A 53 -7.02 21.54 -16.17
CA VAL A 53 -5.76 21.47 -16.90
C VAL A 53 -5.60 22.74 -17.72
N ASP A 54 -4.47 23.45 -17.62
CA ASP A 54 -4.22 24.61 -18.46
C ASP A 54 -4.08 24.21 -19.94
N GLU A 55 -4.39 25.11 -20.88
CA GLU A 55 -4.39 24.79 -22.32
C GLU A 55 -3.04 24.30 -22.85
N ALA A 56 -1.94 24.61 -22.16
CA ALA A 56 -0.61 24.16 -22.50
C ALA A 56 -0.25 22.81 -21.85
N GLY A 57 -1.12 22.24 -21.01
CA GLY A 57 -0.88 20.98 -20.30
C GLY A 57 0.27 21.02 -19.30
N ARG A 58 0.58 22.19 -18.72
CA ARG A 58 1.69 22.38 -17.79
C ARG A 58 1.27 22.22 -16.34
N PHE A 59 0.03 22.58 -16.02
CA PHE A 59 -0.50 22.59 -14.67
C PHE A 59 -1.82 21.83 -14.59
N VAL A 60 -1.95 21.00 -13.56
CA VAL A 60 -3.18 20.28 -13.22
C VAL A 60 -3.62 20.74 -11.83
N ILE A 61 -4.79 21.37 -11.75
CA ILE A 61 -5.24 22.12 -10.58
C ILE A 61 -6.56 21.54 -10.08
N PRO A 62 -6.62 20.88 -8.91
CA PRO A 62 -7.89 20.50 -8.28
C PRO A 62 -8.58 21.76 -7.74
N VAL A 63 -9.81 22.02 -8.20
CA VAL A 63 -10.57 23.23 -7.84
C VAL A 63 -11.66 22.92 -6.81
N LEU A 64 -12.32 21.76 -6.92
CA LEU A 64 -13.37 21.32 -6.02
C LEU A 64 -13.23 19.83 -5.72
N GLY A 65 -13.77 19.41 -4.58
CA GLY A 65 -13.81 17.99 -4.21
C GLY A 65 -12.44 17.39 -3.86
N GLY A 66 -11.51 18.20 -3.33
CA GLY A 66 -10.11 17.83 -3.09
C GLY A 66 -9.93 16.40 -2.59
N HIS A 67 -10.15 16.13 -1.31
CA HIS A 67 -10.09 14.76 -0.76
C HIS A 67 -11.41 14.01 -0.94
N ALA A 68 -12.55 14.62 -0.54
CA ALA A 68 -13.85 13.93 -0.46
C ALA A 68 -14.32 13.32 -1.78
N ALA A 69 -14.05 13.99 -2.92
CA ALA A 69 -14.37 13.49 -4.26
C ALA A 69 -13.14 13.02 -5.04
N GLY A 70 -11.93 13.01 -4.44
CA GLY A 70 -10.70 12.51 -5.06
C GLY A 70 -10.06 13.44 -6.08
N ALA A 71 -10.37 14.76 -6.08
CA ALA A 71 -9.80 15.68 -7.07
C ALA A 71 -8.28 15.86 -6.93
N ASN A 72 -7.72 15.74 -5.72
CA ASN A 72 -6.28 15.84 -5.50
C ASN A 72 -5.53 14.65 -6.10
N ASP A 73 -6.05 13.43 -5.91
CA ASP A 73 -5.48 12.20 -6.46
C ASP A 73 -5.59 12.21 -7.99
N LEU A 74 -6.78 12.55 -8.52
CA LEU A 74 -7.00 12.70 -9.96
C LEU A 74 -6.07 13.75 -10.59
N ALA A 75 -5.80 14.85 -9.89
CA ALA A 75 -4.88 15.88 -10.37
C ALA A 75 -3.44 15.36 -10.41
N SER A 76 -3.03 14.58 -9.42
CA SER A 76 -1.70 13.97 -9.37
C SER A 76 -1.51 12.93 -10.49
N GLU A 77 -2.48 12.04 -10.70
CA GLU A 77 -2.47 11.03 -11.77
C GLU A 77 -2.42 11.68 -13.17
N LEU A 78 -3.26 12.69 -13.39
CA LEU A 78 -3.28 13.43 -14.67
C LEU A 78 -1.95 14.17 -14.91
N ALA A 79 -1.37 14.76 -13.87
CA ALA A 79 -0.10 15.45 -13.98
C ALA A 79 1.03 14.48 -14.37
N GLU A 80 1.06 13.29 -13.81
CA GLU A 80 2.02 12.25 -14.17
C GLU A 80 1.88 11.83 -15.65
N VAL A 81 0.65 11.56 -16.10
CA VAL A 81 0.37 11.16 -17.49
C VAL A 81 0.73 12.26 -18.49
N LEU A 82 0.50 13.53 -18.13
CA LEU A 82 0.74 14.66 -19.01
C LEU A 82 2.18 15.21 -18.93
N GLY A 83 2.97 14.77 -17.97
CA GLY A 83 4.27 15.38 -17.65
C GLY A 83 4.11 16.82 -17.14
N ALA A 84 3.03 17.10 -16.42
CA ALA A 84 2.62 18.40 -15.89
C ALA A 84 2.91 18.52 -14.38
N ASP A 85 2.74 19.72 -13.82
CA ASP A 85 2.82 19.96 -12.38
C ASP A 85 1.42 19.93 -11.75
N ALA A 86 1.20 19.08 -10.74
CA ALA A 86 0.00 19.10 -9.91
C ALA A 86 0.07 20.25 -8.89
N VAL A 87 -0.93 21.14 -8.90
CA VAL A 87 -0.99 22.32 -8.00
C VAL A 87 -2.00 22.06 -6.89
N ILE A 88 -1.65 21.21 -5.92
CA ILE A 88 -2.49 20.88 -4.78
C ILE A 88 -2.31 21.92 -3.68
N THR A 89 -3.43 22.50 -3.20
CA THR A 89 -3.42 23.64 -2.27
C THR A 89 -4.20 23.39 -0.98
N THR A 90 -4.65 22.16 -0.73
CA THR A 90 -5.36 21.81 0.50
C THR A 90 -4.43 21.93 1.72
N ALA A 91 -4.95 22.51 2.79
CA ALA A 91 -4.14 22.81 3.99
C ALA A 91 -3.55 21.55 4.63
N THR A 92 -4.30 20.45 4.63
CA THR A 92 -3.83 19.15 5.14
C THR A 92 -2.65 18.61 4.33
N ASP A 93 -2.70 18.66 2.99
CA ASP A 93 -1.57 18.24 2.16
C ASP A 93 -0.33 19.11 2.37
N THR A 94 -0.52 20.44 2.48
CA THR A 94 0.57 21.37 2.77
C THR A 94 1.23 21.08 4.12
N ALA A 95 0.45 20.66 5.12
CA ALA A 95 0.94 20.26 6.44
C ALA A 95 1.46 18.81 6.48
N GLY A 96 1.38 18.03 5.40
CA GLY A 96 1.73 16.61 5.34
C GLY A 96 0.77 15.71 6.11
N LEU A 97 -0.41 16.21 6.52
CA LEU A 97 -1.43 15.42 7.21
C LEU A 97 -2.37 14.75 6.21
N PRO A 98 -2.88 13.54 6.49
CA PRO A 98 -3.91 12.97 5.64
C PRO A 98 -5.23 13.73 5.83
N GLY A 99 -5.95 13.98 4.73
CA GLY A 99 -7.36 14.36 4.84
C GLY A 99 -8.16 13.20 5.43
N LEU A 100 -9.00 13.45 6.44
CA LEU A 100 -9.81 12.38 7.04
C LEU A 100 -10.80 11.78 6.04
N ASP A 101 -11.27 12.59 5.10
CA ASP A 101 -12.14 12.22 3.99
C ASP A 101 -11.38 11.56 2.81
N GLY A 102 -10.04 11.63 2.80
CA GLY A 102 -9.15 10.95 1.86
C GLY A 102 -8.59 9.61 2.34
N LEU A 103 -9.01 9.11 3.52
CA LEU A 103 -8.54 7.82 4.07
C LEU A 103 -9.17 6.59 3.38
N GLY A 104 -10.02 6.78 2.36
CA GLY A 104 -10.71 5.70 1.66
C GLY A 104 -11.89 5.10 2.44
N TRP A 105 -12.27 5.68 3.58
CA TRP A 105 -13.40 5.23 4.39
C TRP A 105 -14.51 6.27 4.40
N PRO A 106 -15.79 5.86 4.43
CA PRO A 106 -16.89 6.79 4.62
C PRO A 106 -16.73 7.56 5.94
N VAL A 107 -16.90 8.87 5.87
CA VAL A 107 -16.70 9.80 6.98
C VAL A 107 -17.95 10.63 7.22
N SER A 108 -18.24 10.93 8.47
CA SER A 108 -19.35 11.80 8.85
C SER A 108 -19.02 12.62 10.11
N GLY A 109 -19.80 13.68 10.37
CA GLY A 109 -19.57 14.59 11.50
C GLY A 109 -18.78 15.83 11.12
N ASP A 110 -18.10 16.46 12.08
CA ASP A 110 -17.37 17.73 11.90
C ASP A 110 -15.95 17.52 11.37
N VAL A 111 -15.84 17.06 10.13
CA VAL A 111 -14.54 16.84 9.44
C VAL A 111 -13.70 18.11 9.44
N SER A 112 -14.32 19.26 9.13
CA SER A 112 -13.61 20.54 9.02
C SER A 112 -13.06 21.02 10.37
N GLY A 113 -13.82 20.87 11.45
CA GLY A 113 -13.40 21.26 12.79
C GLY A 113 -12.25 20.38 13.29
N VAL A 114 -12.37 19.05 13.14
CA VAL A 114 -11.31 18.13 13.56
C VAL A 114 -10.05 18.26 12.71
N CYS A 115 -10.16 18.43 11.38
CA CYS A 115 -9.00 18.73 10.53
C CYS A 115 -8.32 20.03 10.94
N ARG A 116 -9.08 21.07 11.30
CA ARG A 116 -8.51 22.33 11.81
C ARG A 116 -7.75 22.10 13.11
N ALA A 117 -8.32 21.37 14.06
CA ALA A 117 -7.66 21.05 15.32
C ALA A 117 -6.34 20.29 15.10
N LEU A 118 -6.31 19.35 14.16
CA LEU A 118 -5.07 18.67 13.75
C LEU A 118 -4.03 19.65 13.20
N LEU A 119 -4.45 20.59 12.33
CA LEU A 119 -3.58 21.62 11.73
C LEU A 119 -3.06 22.62 12.78
N ASP A 120 -3.92 23.01 13.73
CA ASP A 120 -3.57 23.92 14.82
C ASP A 120 -2.72 23.27 15.92
N GLY A 121 -2.47 21.97 15.82
CA GLY A 121 -1.67 21.20 16.77
C GLY A 121 -2.39 20.92 18.08
N GLU A 122 -3.72 21.00 18.11
CA GLU A 122 -4.51 20.62 19.26
C GLU A 122 -4.45 19.13 19.53
N ARG A 123 -4.68 18.73 20.78
CA ARG A 123 -4.79 17.31 21.13
C ARG A 123 -6.07 16.72 20.54
N VAL A 124 -5.93 15.75 19.63
CA VAL A 124 -7.04 15.01 19.03
C VAL A 124 -7.03 13.57 19.52
N THR A 125 -8.16 13.07 19.97
CA THR A 125 -8.30 11.68 20.41
C THR A 125 -8.81 10.82 19.25
N VAL A 126 -8.16 9.68 19.01
CA VAL A 126 -8.68 8.61 18.13
C VAL A 126 -9.19 7.49 19.02
N SER A 127 -10.47 7.18 18.92
CA SER A 127 -11.11 6.12 19.71
C SER A 127 -11.57 4.98 18.80
N SER A 128 -11.19 3.75 19.12
CA SER A 128 -11.55 2.56 18.37
C SER A 128 -11.56 1.32 19.26
N ALA A 129 -12.38 0.31 18.92
CA ALA A 129 -12.33 -1.00 19.58
C ALA A 129 -11.02 -1.75 19.28
N HIS A 130 -10.48 -1.58 18.09
CA HIS A 130 -9.25 -2.21 17.62
C HIS A 130 -8.40 -1.20 16.87
N ARG A 131 -7.08 -1.42 16.83
CA ARG A 131 -6.19 -0.60 16.00
C ARG A 131 -6.36 -0.96 14.52
N TRP A 132 -6.53 0.05 13.70
CA TRP A 132 -6.56 -0.05 12.25
C TRP A 132 -5.24 0.45 11.66
N PRO A 133 -4.76 -0.14 10.56
CA PRO A 133 -3.49 0.25 9.93
C PRO A 133 -3.62 1.57 9.16
N LEU A 134 -3.98 2.63 9.88
CA LEU A 134 -4.08 3.97 9.34
C LEU A 134 -2.70 4.64 9.26
N PRO A 135 -2.52 5.62 8.36
CA PRO A 135 -1.34 6.47 8.37
C PRO A 135 -1.27 7.28 9.67
N ALA A 136 -0.10 7.87 9.93
CA ALA A 136 0.02 8.83 11.02
C ALA A 136 -0.90 10.03 10.77
N LEU A 137 -1.73 10.36 11.76
CA LEU A 137 -2.74 11.43 11.66
C LEU A 137 -2.25 12.77 12.23
N GLY A 138 -1.07 12.81 12.82
CA GLY A 138 -0.46 14.01 13.40
C GLY A 138 0.32 13.72 14.69
N GLN A 139 1.12 14.68 15.13
CA GLN A 139 1.98 14.53 16.30
C GLN A 139 1.20 14.56 17.63
N ASN A 140 0.06 15.26 17.68
CA ASN A 140 -0.74 15.47 18.88
C ASN A 140 -1.96 14.54 18.95
N VAL A 141 -1.92 13.42 18.22
CA VAL A 141 -2.98 12.41 18.23
C VAL A 141 -2.72 11.39 19.32
N ILE A 142 -3.75 11.12 20.11
CA ILE A 142 -3.74 10.10 21.16
C ILE A 142 -4.72 9.01 20.77
N GLU A 143 -4.22 7.77 20.67
CA GLU A 143 -5.04 6.61 20.38
C GLU A 143 -5.55 5.97 21.70
N VAL A 144 -6.85 5.73 21.77
CA VAL A 144 -7.52 5.04 22.86
C VAL A 144 -8.20 3.79 22.29
N LEU A 145 -7.75 2.63 22.73
CA LEU A 145 -8.25 1.34 22.27
C LEU A 145 -9.05 0.66 23.38
N GLY A 146 -10.14 -0.02 23.03
CA GLY A 146 -10.89 -0.88 23.93
C GLY A 146 -12.40 -0.85 23.71
N SER A 147 -13.07 -1.93 24.08
CA SER A 147 -14.53 -2.07 24.00
C SER A 147 -15.29 -1.14 24.98
N GLU A 148 -14.62 -0.63 26.00
CA GLU A 148 -15.19 0.28 26.99
C GLU A 148 -15.49 1.67 26.41
N THR A 149 -14.86 2.04 25.29
CA THR A 149 -15.12 3.31 24.62
C THR A 149 -16.56 3.41 24.09
N ALA A 150 -17.17 2.31 23.67
CA ALA A 150 -18.58 2.30 23.25
C ALA A 150 -19.55 2.40 24.45
N SER A 151 -19.20 1.85 25.62
CA SER A 151 -20.02 1.90 26.84
C SER A 151 -19.84 3.19 27.64
N ALA A 152 -18.71 3.86 27.54
CA ALA A 152 -18.46 5.15 28.21
C ALA A 152 -19.42 6.25 27.71
N PHE A 153 -19.88 6.15 26.45
CA PHE A 153 -20.89 7.06 25.91
C PHE A 153 -22.33 6.65 26.17
N SER A 154 -22.60 5.45 26.73
CA SER A 154 -23.97 4.98 27.04
C SER A 154 -24.44 5.31 28.44
N GLY A 155 -23.67 6.08 29.21
CA GLY A 155 -24.11 6.60 30.54
C GLY A 155 -24.06 5.60 31.69
N THR A 156 -23.48 4.40 31.51
CA THR A 156 -23.23 3.45 32.59
C THR A 156 -21.81 3.67 33.17
N LYS A 157 -21.80 3.91 34.50
CA LYS A 157 -20.60 4.22 35.30
C LYS A 157 -19.51 3.14 35.15
N GLY A 158 -18.42 3.47 34.47
CA GLY A 158 -17.18 2.64 34.43
C GLY A 158 -16.04 3.46 33.87
N THR A 159 -15.09 3.80 34.69
CA THR A 159 -13.69 4.29 34.50
C THR A 159 -13.25 4.90 33.12
N ALA A 160 -14.14 5.61 32.45
CA ALA A 160 -13.81 6.46 31.27
C ALA A 160 -13.15 7.80 31.69
N ALA A 161 -12.27 7.78 32.68
CA ALA A 161 -11.77 9.00 33.37
C ALA A 161 -10.73 9.79 32.55
N GLU A 162 -10.44 9.42 31.29
CA GLU A 162 -9.43 10.13 30.48
C GLU A 162 -9.87 10.53 29.07
N ILE A 163 -11.07 10.18 28.62
CA ILE A 163 -11.59 10.75 27.38
C ILE A 163 -12.20 12.11 27.76
N SER A 164 -11.44 13.17 27.56
CA SER A 164 -11.95 14.54 27.76
C SER A 164 -13.19 14.71 26.89
N ALA A 165 -14.35 14.86 27.49
CA ALA A 165 -15.63 15.05 26.81
C ALA A 165 -15.71 16.35 26.00
N ASP A 166 -14.67 17.19 26.07
CA ASP A 166 -14.64 18.55 25.53
C ASP A 166 -13.63 18.77 24.38
N GLY A 167 -12.92 17.73 23.91
CA GLY A 167 -11.89 17.86 22.85
C GLY A 167 -12.28 17.23 21.52
N PRO A 168 -11.54 17.55 20.42
CA PRO A 168 -11.74 16.96 19.11
C PRO A 168 -11.55 15.43 19.13
N LEU A 169 -12.52 14.69 18.55
CA LEU A 169 -12.58 13.24 18.57
C LEU A 169 -12.71 12.66 17.15
N ILE A 170 -11.87 11.71 16.83
CA ILE A 170 -12.01 10.81 15.68
C ILE A 170 -12.46 9.45 16.23
N LEU A 171 -13.71 9.07 15.94
CA LEU A 171 -14.28 7.80 16.33
C LEU A 171 -14.29 6.83 15.15
N ILE A 172 -13.61 5.69 15.28
CA ILE A 172 -13.65 4.60 14.30
C ILE A 172 -14.69 3.59 14.76
N SER A 173 -15.81 3.50 14.04
CA SER A 173 -16.96 2.70 14.47
C SER A 173 -17.84 2.26 13.31
N ASP A 174 -18.34 1.02 13.39
CA ASP A 174 -19.35 0.45 12.50
C ASP A 174 -20.79 0.57 13.04
N LEU A 175 -21.00 1.32 14.10
CA LEU A 175 -22.33 1.55 14.66
C LEU A 175 -23.13 2.58 13.85
N ALA A 176 -24.40 2.32 13.56
CA ALA A 176 -25.26 3.22 12.80
C ALA A 176 -25.47 4.58 13.51
N LYS A 177 -25.57 4.56 14.83
CA LYS A 177 -25.77 5.75 15.67
C LYS A 177 -24.63 5.88 16.69
N PRO A 178 -23.44 6.29 16.23
CA PRO A 178 -22.35 6.53 17.16
C PRO A 178 -22.62 7.82 17.95
N PRO A 179 -21.87 8.06 19.04
CA PRO A 179 -21.87 9.34 19.73
C PRO A 179 -21.62 10.48 18.74
N ALA A 180 -22.46 11.51 18.82
CA ALA A 180 -22.33 12.71 18.00
C ALA A 180 -22.13 13.92 18.92
N GLY A 181 -21.39 14.91 18.44
CA GLY A 181 -21.13 16.15 19.16
C GLY A 181 -20.40 17.15 18.28
N PRO A 182 -20.28 18.40 18.73
CA PRO A 182 -19.37 19.34 18.10
C PRO A 182 -17.95 18.78 18.18
N SER A 183 -17.18 18.92 17.10
CA SER A 183 -15.80 18.40 16.99
C SER A 183 -15.68 16.87 17.05
N VAL A 184 -16.69 16.12 16.63
CA VAL A 184 -16.64 14.66 16.48
C VAL A 184 -16.72 14.27 15.01
N VAL A 185 -15.75 13.47 14.59
CA VAL A 185 -15.73 12.80 13.26
C VAL A 185 -15.87 11.31 13.47
N VAL A 186 -16.68 10.67 12.64
CA VAL A 186 -16.84 9.22 12.61
C VAL A 186 -16.29 8.68 11.31
N LEU A 187 -15.28 7.81 11.41
CA LEU A 187 -14.75 7.01 10.32
C LEU A 187 -15.42 5.64 10.34
N ARG A 188 -15.93 5.20 9.19
CA ARG A 188 -16.61 3.92 9.00
C ARG A 188 -15.65 2.87 8.46
N PRO A 189 -15.05 2.01 9.30
CA PRO A 189 -14.13 0.99 8.80
C PRO A 189 -14.91 -0.07 8.01
N PRO A 190 -14.33 -0.67 6.96
CA PRO A 190 -14.94 -1.77 6.22
C PRO A 190 -14.84 -3.08 7.02
N SER A 191 -15.56 -3.16 8.15
CA SER A 191 -15.45 -4.24 9.14
C SER A 191 -16.49 -5.34 8.98
N LEU A 192 -17.57 -5.13 8.19
CA LEU A 192 -18.69 -6.04 8.12
C LEU A 192 -18.71 -6.83 6.82
N VAL A 193 -18.81 -8.16 6.92
CA VAL A 193 -19.04 -9.04 5.77
C VAL A 193 -20.45 -9.61 5.87
N VAL A 194 -21.23 -9.35 4.82
CA VAL A 194 -22.63 -9.77 4.72
C VAL A 194 -22.72 -11.08 3.98
N GLY A 195 -22.98 -12.18 4.67
CA GLY A 195 -23.26 -13.47 4.05
C GLY A 195 -24.71 -13.57 3.64
N MET A 196 -24.98 -13.91 2.40
CA MET A 196 -26.34 -14.07 1.87
C MET A 196 -26.57 -15.41 1.21
N GLY A 197 -27.67 -16.06 1.56
CA GLY A 197 -28.24 -17.17 0.82
C GLY A 197 -29.50 -16.68 0.09
N ALA A 198 -29.73 -17.13 -1.13
CA ALA A 198 -30.87 -16.72 -1.94
C ALA A 198 -31.51 -17.89 -2.70
N SER A 199 -32.81 -17.87 -2.86
CA SER A 199 -33.51 -18.67 -3.85
C SER A 199 -33.33 -18.06 -5.24
N ARG A 200 -33.49 -18.85 -6.29
CA ARG A 200 -33.41 -18.33 -7.66
C ARG A 200 -34.49 -17.29 -7.93
N GLY A 201 -34.07 -16.16 -8.51
CA GLY A 201 -34.96 -15.05 -8.84
C GLY A 201 -35.27 -14.12 -7.69
N VAL A 202 -34.44 -14.09 -6.63
CA VAL A 202 -34.55 -13.07 -5.57
C VAL A 202 -34.41 -11.67 -6.18
N SER A 203 -35.31 -10.75 -5.79
CA SER A 203 -35.23 -9.37 -6.26
C SER A 203 -34.23 -8.56 -5.44
N LEU A 204 -33.63 -7.53 -6.08
CA LEU A 204 -32.80 -6.54 -5.38
C LEU A 204 -33.51 -5.94 -4.16
N ASP A 205 -34.80 -5.56 -4.34
CA ASP A 205 -35.60 -4.93 -3.29
C ASP A 205 -35.81 -5.84 -2.07
N GLU A 206 -35.93 -7.16 -2.26
CA GLU A 206 -36.09 -8.11 -1.17
C GLU A 206 -34.75 -8.30 -0.43
N ALA A 207 -33.67 -8.52 -1.20
CA ALA A 207 -32.33 -8.68 -0.66
C ALA A 207 -31.91 -7.42 0.14
N ARG A 208 -32.18 -6.23 -0.42
CA ARG A 208 -31.87 -4.94 0.22
C ARG A 208 -32.66 -4.73 1.52
N ARG A 209 -33.98 -4.93 1.48
CA ARG A 209 -34.83 -4.79 2.70
C ARG A 209 -34.41 -5.75 3.81
N LEU A 210 -34.07 -6.99 3.46
CA LEU A 210 -33.61 -7.97 4.43
C LEU A 210 -32.30 -7.52 5.09
N LEU A 211 -31.35 -7.02 4.29
CA LEU A 211 -30.08 -6.47 4.80
C LEU A 211 -30.31 -5.26 5.68
N ASP A 212 -31.09 -4.27 5.23
CA ASP A 212 -31.36 -3.05 5.99
C ASP A 212 -32.02 -3.36 7.35
N THR A 213 -32.99 -4.28 7.37
CA THR A 213 -33.64 -4.74 8.59
C THR A 213 -32.63 -5.40 9.55
N ALA A 214 -31.73 -6.22 9.03
CA ALA A 214 -30.70 -6.90 9.83
C ALA A 214 -29.67 -5.92 10.42
N LEU A 215 -29.22 -4.96 9.63
CA LEU A 215 -28.31 -3.90 10.07
C LEU A 215 -28.97 -3.00 11.12
N GLU A 216 -30.21 -2.56 10.88
CA GLU A 216 -30.95 -1.70 11.81
C GLU A 216 -31.19 -2.39 13.14
N ALA A 217 -31.62 -3.65 13.14
CA ALA A 217 -31.83 -4.44 14.36
C ALA A 217 -30.55 -4.62 15.18
N ALA A 218 -29.39 -4.68 14.53
CA ALA A 218 -28.10 -4.80 15.18
C ALA A 218 -27.43 -3.44 15.49
N GLY A 219 -28.04 -2.33 15.06
CA GLY A 219 -27.47 -0.99 15.22
C GLY A 219 -26.19 -0.76 14.41
N LEU A 220 -26.02 -1.45 13.27
CA LEU A 220 -24.82 -1.41 12.42
C LEU A 220 -25.01 -0.48 11.22
N ALA A 221 -23.92 0.15 10.80
CA ALA A 221 -23.88 1.07 9.66
C ALA A 221 -23.65 0.31 8.34
N VAL A 222 -24.46 0.60 7.34
CA VAL A 222 -24.31 0.02 5.98
C VAL A 222 -23.01 0.44 5.34
N GLU A 223 -22.51 1.61 5.65
CA GLU A 223 -21.23 2.17 5.15
C GLU A 223 -20.01 1.36 5.62
N SER A 224 -20.17 0.51 6.63
CA SER A 224 -19.12 -0.39 7.12
C SER A 224 -19.15 -1.77 6.45
N VAL A 225 -20.04 -2.01 5.50
CA VAL A 225 -20.06 -3.26 4.72
C VAL A 225 -18.87 -3.29 3.77
N ALA A 226 -18.02 -4.30 3.94
CA ALA A 226 -16.83 -4.51 3.12
C ALA A 226 -17.10 -5.40 1.90
N ALA A 227 -18.00 -6.39 2.05
CA ALA A 227 -18.31 -7.34 0.99
C ALA A 227 -19.67 -8.02 1.21
N ILE A 228 -20.25 -8.50 0.11
CA ILE A 228 -21.32 -9.51 0.14
C ILE A 228 -20.67 -10.86 -0.17
N ALA A 229 -20.93 -11.88 0.65
CA ALA A 229 -20.41 -13.22 0.49
C ALA A 229 -21.56 -14.23 0.28
N THR A 230 -21.37 -15.20 -0.63
CA THR A 230 -22.37 -16.23 -0.92
C THR A 230 -21.73 -17.55 -1.37
N ALA A 231 -22.55 -18.59 -1.62
CA ALA A 231 -22.08 -19.82 -2.22
C ALA A 231 -21.81 -19.63 -3.73
N GLN A 232 -20.77 -20.27 -4.26
CA GLN A 232 -20.38 -20.16 -5.69
C GLN A 232 -21.54 -20.44 -6.66
N ILE A 233 -22.45 -21.37 -6.32
CA ILE A 233 -23.64 -21.68 -7.12
C ILE A 233 -24.66 -20.51 -7.17
N LYS A 234 -24.47 -19.47 -6.37
CA LYS A 234 -25.31 -18.27 -6.28
C LYS A 234 -24.59 -17.00 -6.73
N GLY A 235 -23.38 -17.12 -7.26
CA GLY A 235 -22.59 -15.98 -7.73
C GLY A 235 -23.20 -15.27 -8.96
N ASP A 236 -24.09 -15.94 -9.68
CA ASP A 236 -24.83 -15.41 -10.83
C ASP A 236 -26.26 -14.93 -10.48
N GLU A 237 -26.64 -14.94 -9.20
CA GLU A 237 -27.96 -14.49 -8.77
C GLU A 237 -28.08 -12.97 -8.88
N GLN A 238 -28.87 -12.50 -9.85
CA GLN A 238 -28.93 -11.09 -10.25
C GLN A 238 -29.23 -10.15 -9.08
N GLY A 239 -30.16 -10.52 -8.19
CA GLY A 239 -30.50 -9.69 -7.03
C GLY A 239 -29.33 -9.50 -6.05
N LEU A 240 -28.40 -10.46 -5.93
CA LEU A 240 -27.19 -10.31 -5.12
C LEU A 240 -26.10 -9.50 -5.84
N VAL A 241 -25.96 -9.70 -7.16
CA VAL A 241 -25.04 -8.92 -8.00
C VAL A 241 -25.43 -7.44 -7.98
N ASP A 242 -26.72 -7.15 -8.17
CA ASP A 242 -27.24 -5.78 -8.16
C ASP A 242 -27.09 -5.13 -6.77
N LEU A 243 -27.26 -5.90 -5.69
CA LEU A 243 -27.08 -5.41 -4.32
C LEU A 243 -25.61 -5.05 -4.05
N ALA A 244 -24.68 -5.91 -4.45
CA ALA A 244 -23.24 -5.65 -4.32
C ALA A 244 -22.83 -4.40 -5.10
N HIS A 245 -23.34 -4.27 -6.33
CA HIS A 245 -23.11 -3.09 -7.17
C HIS A 245 -23.71 -1.81 -6.54
N GLN A 246 -24.94 -1.88 -6.01
CA GLN A 246 -25.59 -0.74 -5.35
C GLN A 246 -24.80 -0.27 -4.11
N LEU A 247 -24.24 -1.21 -3.34
CA LEU A 247 -23.41 -0.92 -2.17
C LEU A 247 -21.97 -0.55 -2.54
N ARG A 248 -21.58 -0.71 -3.82
CA ARG A 248 -20.20 -0.53 -4.31
C ARG A 248 -19.19 -1.42 -3.57
N VAL A 249 -19.59 -2.66 -3.27
CA VAL A 249 -18.75 -3.66 -2.61
C VAL A 249 -18.62 -4.92 -3.48
N PRO A 250 -17.55 -5.72 -3.35
CA PRO A 250 -17.40 -6.96 -4.09
C PRO A 250 -18.45 -8.00 -3.67
N LEU A 251 -18.88 -8.82 -4.64
CA LEU A 251 -19.60 -10.08 -4.40
C LEU A 251 -18.58 -11.23 -4.39
N VAL A 252 -18.36 -11.81 -3.22
CA VAL A 252 -17.41 -12.90 -3.02
C VAL A 252 -18.15 -14.22 -2.99
N THR A 253 -17.58 -15.24 -3.64
CA THR A 253 -18.20 -16.56 -3.69
C THR A 253 -17.28 -17.63 -3.13
N HIS A 254 -17.83 -18.52 -2.30
CA HIS A 254 -17.11 -19.62 -1.69
C HIS A 254 -17.65 -20.97 -2.17
N SER A 255 -16.78 -21.95 -2.31
CA SER A 255 -17.20 -23.31 -2.67
C SER A 255 -18.04 -23.95 -1.56
N ALA A 256 -18.96 -24.86 -1.91
CA ALA A 256 -19.74 -25.60 -0.92
C ALA A 256 -18.86 -26.39 0.07
N ALA A 257 -17.72 -26.88 -0.41
CA ALA A 257 -16.74 -27.58 0.44
C ALA A 257 -16.13 -26.65 1.50
N ALA A 258 -15.72 -25.42 1.12
CA ALA A 258 -15.18 -24.42 2.05
C ALA A 258 -16.25 -23.99 3.07
N LEU A 259 -17.46 -23.68 2.61
CA LEU A 259 -18.57 -23.33 3.49
C LEU A 259 -18.93 -24.46 4.46
N GLY A 260 -18.81 -25.72 4.02
CA GLY A 260 -19.08 -26.92 4.83
C GLY A 260 -18.11 -27.13 5.99
N GLN A 261 -16.92 -26.53 5.95
CA GLN A 261 -15.92 -26.57 7.03
C GLN A 261 -16.17 -25.54 8.12
N VAL A 262 -17.05 -24.56 7.88
CA VAL A 262 -17.33 -23.50 8.85
C VAL A 262 -18.36 -23.98 9.88
N THR A 263 -18.00 -23.92 11.17
CA THR A 263 -18.97 -24.17 12.25
C THR A 263 -19.91 -22.99 12.38
N VAL A 264 -21.22 -23.24 12.28
CA VAL A 264 -22.26 -22.21 12.32
C VAL A 264 -23.26 -22.52 13.45
N PRO A 265 -23.85 -21.49 14.09
CA PRO A 265 -24.82 -21.68 15.16
C PRO A 265 -26.19 -22.24 14.68
N ASN A 266 -26.60 -21.95 13.42
CA ASN A 266 -27.91 -22.33 12.89
C ASN A 266 -27.80 -23.24 11.66
N PRO A 267 -27.33 -24.49 11.78
CA PRO A 267 -27.23 -25.41 10.65
C PRO A 267 -28.63 -25.83 10.14
N SER A 268 -28.74 -26.12 8.84
CA SER A 268 -29.98 -26.53 8.18
C SER A 268 -29.72 -27.75 7.29
N GLU A 269 -30.41 -28.85 7.58
CA GLU A 269 -30.32 -30.07 6.77
C GLU A 269 -30.94 -29.86 5.35
N VAL A 270 -31.95 -28.99 5.22
CA VAL A 270 -32.55 -28.64 3.92
C VAL A 270 -31.51 -27.95 3.04
N VAL A 271 -30.76 -27.00 3.59
CA VAL A 271 -29.69 -26.29 2.86
C VAL A 271 -28.56 -27.24 2.53
N ARG A 272 -28.21 -28.14 3.43
CA ARG A 272 -27.18 -29.16 3.21
C ARG A 272 -27.54 -30.09 2.02
N ALA A 273 -28.79 -30.50 1.94
CA ALA A 273 -29.27 -31.36 0.84
C ALA A 273 -29.22 -30.67 -0.53
N VAL A 274 -29.44 -29.35 -0.59
CA VAL A 274 -29.53 -28.58 -1.84
C VAL A 274 -28.20 -27.98 -2.26
N VAL A 275 -27.41 -27.48 -1.32
CA VAL A 275 -26.19 -26.68 -1.60
C VAL A 275 -24.91 -27.41 -1.16
N GLY A 276 -25.02 -28.49 -0.38
CA GLY A 276 -23.87 -29.24 0.14
C GLY A 276 -23.22 -28.62 1.38
N THR A 277 -23.82 -27.57 1.95
CA THR A 277 -23.33 -26.92 3.16
C THR A 277 -24.47 -26.72 4.19
N PRO A 278 -24.21 -26.78 5.50
CA PRO A 278 -25.26 -26.62 6.52
C PRO A 278 -25.82 -25.19 6.62
N SER A 279 -25.10 -24.19 6.14
CA SER A 279 -25.55 -22.79 6.09
C SER A 279 -24.80 -22.05 4.99
N VAL A 280 -25.50 -21.26 4.18
CA VAL A 280 -24.87 -20.36 3.22
C VAL A 280 -24.58 -19.01 3.91
N ALA A 281 -25.61 -18.36 4.47
CA ALA A 281 -25.47 -17.00 4.99
C ALA A 281 -24.41 -16.91 6.12
N GLU A 282 -24.53 -17.71 7.19
CA GLU A 282 -23.59 -17.65 8.33
C GLU A 282 -22.20 -18.12 7.94
N ALA A 283 -22.09 -19.21 7.14
CA ALA A 283 -20.81 -19.73 6.75
C ALA A 283 -20.08 -18.76 5.80
N ALA A 284 -20.80 -18.14 4.83
CA ALA A 284 -20.19 -17.17 3.92
C ALA A 284 -19.77 -15.88 4.64
N ALA A 285 -20.59 -15.39 5.59
CA ALA A 285 -20.22 -14.24 6.40
C ALA A 285 -18.92 -14.49 7.20
N LEU A 286 -18.87 -15.62 7.93
CA LEU A 286 -17.71 -15.99 8.74
C LEU A 286 -16.46 -16.27 7.89
N LEU A 287 -16.62 -16.96 6.76
CA LEU A 287 -15.50 -17.28 5.88
C LEU A 287 -14.96 -16.01 5.21
N GLY A 288 -15.84 -15.17 4.66
CA GLY A 288 -15.46 -13.90 4.09
C GLY A 288 -14.79 -12.95 5.10
N ALA A 289 -15.25 -12.95 6.36
CA ALA A 289 -14.60 -12.18 7.43
C ALA A 289 -13.22 -12.75 7.81
N ARG A 290 -12.99 -14.05 7.68
CA ARG A 290 -11.68 -14.68 7.91
C ARG A 290 -10.70 -14.43 6.77
N GLU A 291 -11.17 -14.46 5.54
CA GLU A 291 -10.36 -14.25 4.35
C GLU A 291 -10.05 -12.78 4.11
N CYS A 292 -10.59 -11.88 4.90
CA CYS A 292 -10.54 -10.42 4.83
C CYS A 292 -9.99 -9.92 3.49
N LEU A 293 -10.90 -9.63 2.60
CA LEU A 293 -10.57 -9.14 1.27
C LEU A 293 -9.77 -7.85 1.45
N GLY A 294 -8.47 -7.93 1.21
CA GLY A 294 -7.67 -6.73 1.11
C GLY A 294 -8.33 -5.85 0.07
N ILE A 295 -8.88 -4.73 0.49
CA ILE A 295 -9.18 -3.63 -0.40
C ILE A 295 -7.81 -3.20 -0.89
N THR A 296 -7.36 -3.82 -1.98
CA THR A 296 -6.19 -3.34 -2.72
C THR A 296 -6.69 -2.14 -3.49
N ASP A 297 -6.35 -0.96 -3.03
CA ASP A 297 -6.36 0.21 -3.88
C ASP A 297 -5.51 -0.14 -5.12
N GLY A 298 -6.18 -0.32 -6.26
CA GLY A 298 -5.61 -0.34 -7.59
C GLY A 298 -4.54 -1.40 -7.90
N GLY A 299 -4.95 -2.54 -8.45
CA GLY A 299 -4.19 -3.22 -9.49
C GLY A 299 -2.92 -3.97 -9.11
N GLY A 300 -2.98 -4.90 -8.16
CA GLY A 300 -1.91 -5.87 -7.93
C GLY A 300 -2.42 -7.30 -8.03
N THR A 301 -2.10 -8.02 -9.10
CA THR A 301 -2.20 -9.48 -9.21
C THR A 301 -1.14 -10.12 -8.31
N GLY A 302 -1.33 -10.08 -7.01
CA GLY A 302 -0.48 -10.75 -6.01
C GLY A 302 -1.21 -11.96 -5.45
N ALA A 303 -0.49 -13.06 -5.29
CA ALA A 303 -0.97 -14.35 -4.79
C ALA A 303 -1.93 -14.19 -3.60
N GLU A 304 -3.08 -14.88 -3.68
CA GLU A 304 -4.01 -15.09 -2.58
C GLU A 304 -3.28 -15.73 -1.38
N LEU A 305 -2.76 -14.89 -0.50
CA LEU A 305 -2.39 -15.32 0.84
C LEU A 305 -3.71 -15.45 1.62
N THR A 306 -4.11 -16.68 1.90
CA THR A 306 -5.27 -16.98 2.74
C THR A 306 -5.07 -16.35 4.11
N ARG A 307 -5.79 -15.27 4.37
CA ARG A 307 -5.74 -14.52 5.62
C ARG A 307 -6.68 -15.19 6.61
N HIS A 308 -6.22 -15.51 7.79
CA HIS A 308 -7.03 -16.09 8.85
C HIS A 308 -7.26 -15.04 9.94
N THR A 309 -8.28 -14.18 9.76
CA THR A 309 -8.82 -13.38 10.85
C THR A 309 -9.85 -14.19 11.64
N GLU A 310 -9.99 -13.89 12.91
CA GLU A 310 -11.17 -14.34 13.67
C GLU A 310 -12.39 -13.50 13.25
N GLY A 311 -13.30 -14.10 12.46
CA GLY A 311 -14.61 -13.51 12.18
C GLY A 311 -15.55 -13.74 13.35
N GLU A 312 -16.22 -12.68 13.83
CA GLU A 312 -17.26 -12.73 14.85
C GLU A 312 -18.62 -12.55 14.20
N LEU A 313 -19.54 -13.51 14.39
CA LEU A 313 -20.90 -13.38 13.89
C LEU A 313 -21.67 -12.38 14.76
N VAL A 314 -21.92 -11.17 14.24
CA VAL A 314 -22.63 -10.09 14.93
C VAL A 314 -24.14 -10.09 14.65
N VAL A 315 -24.56 -10.66 13.51
CA VAL A 315 -25.95 -10.94 13.18
C VAL A 315 -26.07 -12.40 12.79
N THR A 316 -26.78 -13.18 13.58
CA THR A 316 -27.13 -14.57 13.24
C THR A 316 -28.15 -14.57 12.09
N LYS A 317 -28.35 -15.75 11.48
CA LYS A 317 -29.23 -15.92 10.32
C LYS A 317 -30.60 -15.32 10.52
N ALA A 318 -30.94 -14.32 9.71
CA ALA A 318 -32.28 -13.81 9.49
C ALA A 318 -32.78 -14.23 8.09
N ALA A 319 -34.09 -14.32 7.88
CA ALA A 319 -34.68 -14.82 6.66
C ALA A 319 -35.88 -13.97 6.19
N SER A 320 -36.02 -13.85 4.88
CA SER A 320 -37.24 -13.42 4.17
C SER A 320 -37.86 -14.59 3.39
N ALA A 321 -38.76 -14.32 2.50
CA ALA A 321 -39.37 -15.36 1.65
C ALA A 321 -38.36 -16.03 0.71
N MET A 322 -37.45 -15.25 0.11
CA MET A 322 -36.52 -15.71 -0.92
C MET A 322 -35.04 -15.58 -0.53
N ALA A 323 -34.69 -14.98 0.59
CA ALA A 323 -33.32 -14.76 1.00
C ALA A 323 -33.07 -15.02 2.49
N THR A 324 -31.80 -15.28 2.81
CA THR A 324 -31.28 -15.31 4.19
C THR A 324 -30.05 -14.40 4.28
N VAL A 325 -29.87 -13.72 5.40
CA VAL A 325 -28.73 -12.86 5.70
C VAL A 325 -28.11 -13.22 7.04
N ALA A 326 -26.81 -13.10 7.15
CA ALA A 326 -26.04 -13.09 8.38
C ALA A 326 -24.89 -12.09 8.23
N ILE A 327 -24.41 -11.50 9.32
CA ILE A 327 -23.34 -10.52 9.25
C ILE A 327 -22.23 -10.94 10.22
N ALA A 328 -21.01 -11.00 9.71
CA ALA A 328 -19.82 -11.20 10.53
C ALA A 328 -18.96 -9.94 10.52
N ARG A 329 -18.36 -9.64 11.67
CA ARG A 329 -17.36 -8.59 11.83
C ARG A 329 -15.98 -9.22 11.76
N HIS A 330 -15.08 -8.66 10.97
CA HIS A 330 -13.67 -9.03 11.00
C HIS A 330 -12.87 -8.06 11.88
N ARG A 331 -11.78 -8.54 12.45
CA ARG A 331 -10.82 -7.68 13.12
C ARG A 331 -9.86 -7.08 12.11
N PRO A 332 -9.43 -5.83 12.30
CA PRO A 332 -8.42 -5.24 11.44
C PRO A 332 -7.09 -6.00 11.53
N HIS A 333 -6.42 -6.10 10.41
CA HIS A 333 -5.05 -6.59 10.31
C HIS A 333 -4.10 -5.40 10.25
N GLY A 334 -2.95 -5.52 10.92
CA GLY A 334 -1.84 -4.64 10.66
C GLY A 334 -1.24 -4.89 9.28
N ARG A 335 -0.30 -4.06 8.87
CA ARG A 335 0.30 -4.11 7.54
C ARG A 335 1.82 -3.91 7.64
N LEU A 336 2.59 -4.76 6.98
CA LEU A 336 4.02 -4.64 6.82
C LEU A 336 4.36 -4.44 5.35
N ALA A 337 4.76 -3.23 4.96
CA ALA A 337 5.36 -2.96 3.67
C ALA A 337 6.89 -3.09 3.78
N ILE A 338 7.49 -3.93 2.95
CA ILE A 338 8.94 -4.09 2.87
C ILE A 338 9.41 -3.28 1.66
N VAL A 339 10.02 -2.12 1.91
CA VAL A 339 10.18 -1.07 0.91
C VAL A 339 11.64 -0.91 0.49
N GLY A 340 11.89 -1.06 -0.81
CA GLY A 340 13.16 -0.73 -1.44
C GLY A 340 13.23 0.76 -1.78
N LEU A 341 14.20 1.48 -1.17
CA LEU A 341 14.36 2.93 -1.37
C LEU A 341 15.17 3.32 -2.61
N GLY A 342 15.61 2.34 -3.41
CA GLY A 342 16.56 2.61 -4.47
C GLY A 342 17.98 2.89 -3.94
N PRO A 343 18.93 3.20 -4.84
CA PRO A 343 20.36 3.28 -4.51
C PRO A 343 20.77 4.58 -3.80
N GLY A 344 19.89 5.58 -3.77
CA GLY A 344 20.14 6.80 -2.98
C GLY A 344 19.64 8.11 -3.58
N SER A 345 19.48 8.24 -4.91
CA SER A 345 18.89 9.46 -5.48
C SER A 345 17.35 9.43 -5.37
N ARG A 346 16.76 10.61 -5.20
CA ARG A 346 15.31 10.77 -5.13
C ARG A 346 14.60 10.34 -6.42
N GLU A 347 15.23 10.55 -7.55
CA GLU A 347 14.71 10.19 -8.88
C GLU A 347 14.57 8.68 -9.10
N LEU A 348 15.31 7.86 -8.33
CA LEU A 348 15.26 6.41 -8.38
C LEU A 348 14.41 5.80 -7.24
N LEU A 349 13.76 6.64 -6.44
CA LEU A 349 12.73 6.22 -5.50
C LEU A 349 11.42 6.03 -6.29
N THR A 350 10.83 4.84 -6.23
CA THR A 350 9.59 4.55 -6.98
C THR A 350 8.39 5.29 -6.37
N ALA A 351 7.39 5.63 -7.19
CA ALA A 351 6.15 6.23 -6.71
C ALA A 351 5.48 5.35 -5.65
N ALA A 352 5.42 4.03 -5.89
CA ALA A 352 4.88 3.06 -4.93
C ALA A 352 5.62 3.09 -3.57
N ALA A 353 6.93 3.31 -3.56
CA ALA A 353 7.69 3.46 -2.31
C ALA A 353 7.30 4.75 -1.56
N VAL A 354 7.10 5.86 -2.28
CA VAL A 354 6.63 7.12 -1.69
C VAL A 354 5.26 6.95 -1.05
N ASP A 355 4.33 6.28 -1.73
CA ASP A 355 2.98 6.04 -1.24
C ASP A 355 2.97 5.18 0.02
N GLU A 356 3.76 4.11 0.06
CA GLU A 356 3.87 3.26 1.25
C GLU A 356 4.56 3.98 2.42
N LEU A 357 5.55 4.84 2.18
CA LEU A 357 6.13 5.68 3.22
C LEU A 357 5.11 6.65 3.82
N ARG A 358 4.25 7.24 2.99
CA ARG A 358 3.16 8.13 3.43
C ARG A 358 2.00 7.39 4.11
N ARG A 359 1.77 6.13 3.74
CA ARG A 359 0.76 5.25 4.35
C ARG A 359 1.20 4.73 5.72
N ALA A 360 2.50 4.64 5.98
CA ALA A 360 3.02 4.09 7.21
C ALA A 360 2.78 5.01 8.42
N SER A 361 2.34 4.42 9.53
CA SER A 361 2.37 5.06 10.85
C SER A 361 3.66 4.74 11.62
N VAL A 362 4.39 3.69 11.21
CA VAL A 362 5.66 3.30 11.79
C VAL A 362 6.68 3.04 10.69
N ILE A 363 7.84 3.67 10.78
CA ILE A 363 9.00 3.39 9.91
C ILE A 363 10.03 2.63 10.71
N VAL A 364 10.50 1.52 10.17
CA VAL A 364 11.59 0.71 10.72
C VAL A 364 12.73 0.66 9.71
N GLY A 365 13.93 1.05 10.12
CA GLY A 365 15.06 1.12 9.18
C GLY A 365 16.39 1.44 9.82
N LEU A 366 17.43 1.46 8.99
CA LEU A 366 18.74 1.94 9.38
C LEU A 366 18.71 3.49 9.45
N ASP A 367 19.36 4.08 10.44
CA ASP A 367 19.37 5.55 10.65
C ASP A 367 19.59 6.34 9.36
N GLN A 368 20.65 6.00 8.62
CA GLN A 368 20.97 6.67 7.35
C GLN A 368 19.91 6.54 6.25
N TYR A 369 19.06 5.50 6.28
CA TYR A 369 17.98 5.31 5.30
C TYR A 369 16.74 6.10 5.72
N VAL A 370 16.47 6.17 7.01
CA VAL A 370 15.41 7.02 7.56
C VAL A 370 15.68 8.49 7.21
N ASP A 371 16.92 8.94 7.35
CA ASP A 371 17.30 10.34 7.05
C ASP A 371 17.09 10.69 5.56
N GLN A 372 17.25 9.74 4.64
CA GLN A 372 16.99 9.95 3.20
C GLN A 372 15.53 10.21 2.85
N VAL A 373 14.59 9.76 3.69
CA VAL A 373 13.14 9.83 3.41
C VAL A 373 12.35 10.60 4.44
N ARG A 374 13.02 11.20 5.42
CA ARG A 374 12.39 11.90 6.56
C ARG A 374 11.40 12.98 6.12
N ASP A 375 11.69 13.69 5.04
CA ASP A 375 10.86 14.74 4.45
C ASP A 375 9.59 14.22 3.76
N LEU A 376 9.52 12.92 3.48
CA LEU A 376 8.34 12.26 2.91
C LEU A 376 7.37 11.75 3.97
N LEU A 377 7.86 11.59 5.21
CA LEU A 377 7.07 11.01 6.29
C LEU A 377 6.04 12.00 6.81
N ARG A 378 4.87 11.48 7.18
CA ARG A 378 3.83 12.30 7.79
C ARG A 378 4.19 12.72 9.20
N PRO A 379 3.76 13.90 9.67
CA PRO A 379 3.87 14.28 11.06
C PRO A 379 3.21 13.23 11.97
N GLY A 380 3.91 12.83 13.03
CA GLY A 380 3.44 11.78 13.96
C GLY A 380 3.84 10.36 13.59
N THR A 381 4.47 10.13 12.43
CA THR A 381 5.05 8.81 12.11
C THR A 381 6.10 8.42 13.16
N GLN A 382 5.93 7.25 13.77
CA GLN A 382 6.90 6.67 14.69
C GLN A 382 8.12 6.17 13.92
N ILE A 383 9.32 6.50 14.40
CA ILE A 383 10.57 6.07 13.78
C ILE A 383 11.29 5.11 14.72
N LEU A 384 11.50 3.89 14.28
CA LEU A 384 12.30 2.86 14.92
C LEU A 384 13.59 2.67 14.13
N ALA A 385 14.52 3.58 14.33
CA ALA A 385 15.81 3.55 13.66
C ALA A 385 16.82 2.73 14.47
N SER A 386 17.75 2.07 13.80
CA SER A 386 18.77 1.23 14.43
C SER A 386 20.08 1.26 13.64
N GLY A 387 21.19 0.88 14.28
CA GLY A 387 22.51 0.81 13.67
C GLY A 387 22.75 -0.42 12.80
N LEU A 388 23.92 -0.50 12.20
CA LEU A 388 24.40 -1.67 11.46
C LEU A 388 24.57 -2.88 12.38
N GLY A 389 24.28 -4.09 11.87
CA GLY A 389 24.43 -5.35 12.61
C GLY A 389 23.22 -5.72 13.48
N GLN A 390 22.11 -5.00 13.35
CA GLN A 390 20.84 -5.24 14.07
C GLN A 390 19.72 -5.66 13.11
N GLU A 391 20.06 -6.39 12.05
CA GLU A 391 19.12 -6.76 10.98
C GLU A 391 17.97 -7.63 11.52
N GLU A 392 18.27 -8.63 12.35
CA GLU A 392 17.26 -9.53 12.93
C GLU A 392 16.35 -8.77 13.91
N GLU A 393 16.91 -7.95 14.78
CA GLU A 393 16.13 -7.12 15.72
C GLU A 393 15.21 -6.16 14.98
N ARG A 394 15.71 -5.57 13.89
CA ARG A 394 14.94 -4.67 13.02
C ARG A 394 13.77 -5.39 12.36
N ALA A 395 13.98 -6.60 11.83
CA ALA A 395 12.92 -7.42 11.26
C ALA A 395 11.87 -7.79 12.30
N HIS A 396 12.29 -8.27 13.47
CA HIS A 396 11.38 -8.60 14.57
C HIS A 396 10.59 -7.38 15.06
N SER A 397 11.22 -6.22 15.16
CA SER A 397 10.54 -4.97 15.56
C SER A 397 9.46 -4.57 14.56
N ALA A 398 9.74 -4.67 13.26
CA ALA A 398 8.76 -4.37 12.22
C ALA A 398 7.56 -5.35 12.27
N VAL A 399 7.84 -6.64 12.38
CA VAL A 399 6.82 -7.70 12.50
C VAL A 399 5.98 -7.52 13.76
N ALA A 400 6.59 -7.23 14.91
CA ALA A 400 5.85 -6.99 16.15
C ALA A 400 4.88 -5.82 16.02
N ARG A 401 5.30 -4.70 15.42
CA ARG A 401 4.43 -3.55 15.19
C ARG A 401 3.30 -3.86 14.22
N ALA A 402 3.55 -4.64 13.17
CA ALA A 402 2.49 -5.08 12.26
C ALA A 402 1.47 -5.98 12.99
N ARG A 403 1.92 -6.91 13.85
CA ARG A 403 1.01 -7.71 14.71
C ARG A 403 0.18 -6.85 15.65
N ASP A 404 0.74 -5.75 16.15
CA ASP A 404 0.04 -4.77 17.00
C ASP A 404 -1.00 -3.94 16.22
N GLY A 405 -1.19 -4.16 14.92
CA GLY A 405 -2.18 -3.51 14.08
C GLY A 405 -1.71 -2.22 13.38
N PHE A 406 -0.43 -1.88 13.46
CA PHE A 406 0.10 -0.69 12.79
C PHE A 406 0.29 -0.88 11.28
N ALA A 407 0.27 0.24 10.53
CA ALA A 407 0.82 0.31 9.18
C ALA A 407 2.33 0.56 9.27
N VAL A 408 3.12 -0.45 8.95
CA VAL A 408 4.58 -0.44 9.12
C VAL A 408 5.27 -0.44 7.77
N ALA A 409 6.27 0.42 7.56
CA ALA A 409 7.20 0.32 6.46
C ALA A 409 8.60 -0.06 6.98
N LEU A 410 9.07 -1.26 6.60
CA LEU A 410 10.43 -1.71 6.81
C LEU A 410 11.26 -1.31 5.59
N ILE A 411 12.14 -0.33 5.76
CA ILE A 411 12.87 0.30 4.67
C ILE A 411 14.29 -0.24 4.51
N GLY A 412 14.73 -0.38 3.26
CA GLY A 412 16.09 -0.77 2.91
C GLY A 412 16.61 -0.05 1.67
N SER A 413 17.92 0.13 1.55
CA SER A 413 18.56 0.67 0.34
C SER A 413 18.46 -0.31 -0.82
N GLY A 414 18.42 0.20 -2.04
CA GLY A 414 18.29 -0.63 -3.24
C GLY A 414 16.92 -1.29 -3.34
N ASP A 415 16.92 -2.56 -3.66
CA ASP A 415 15.74 -3.43 -3.59
C ASP A 415 15.76 -4.23 -2.28
N ALA A 416 14.63 -4.24 -1.57
CA ALA A 416 14.54 -4.89 -0.26
C ALA A 416 14.69 -6.42 -0.32
N GLY A 417 14.51 -7.05 -1.49
CA GLY A 417 14.70 -8.48 -1.73
C GLY A 417 16.12 -8.88 -2.14
N VAL A 418 17.00 -7.90 -2.43
CA VAL A 418 18.37 -8.18 -2.90
C VAL A 418 19.39 -7.93 -1.78
N TYR A 419 19.76 -8.98 -1.06
CA TYR A 419 20.68 -8.95 0.09
C TYR A 419 20.28 -7.94 1.18
N ALA A 420 18.98 -7.79 1.41
CA ALA A 420 18.40 -6.79 2.29
C ALA A 420 17.34 -7.41 3.23
N MET A 421 16.38 -6.60 3.69
CA MET A 421 15.52 -6.92 4.83
C MET A 421 14.32 -7.84 4.51
N ALA A 422 14.04 -8.16 3.22
CA ALA A 422 12.85 -8.95 2.90
C ALA A 422 12.93 -10.38 3.45
N SER A 423 14.07 -11.06 3.31
CA SER A 423 14.21 -12.44 3.80
C SER A 423 13.98 -12.54 5.31
N PRO A 424 14.70 -11.84 6.19
CA PRO A 424 14.49 -11.96 7.63
C PRO A 424 13.10 -11.50 8.08
N ALA A 425 12.49 -10.53 7.41
CA ALA A 425 11.14 -10.10 7.72
C ALA A 425 10.09 -11.16 7.35
N LEU A 426 10.22 -11.79 6.18
CA LEU A 426 9.31 -12.85 5.72
C LEU A 426 9.48 -14.14 6.53
N GLU A 427 10.70 -14.47 6.97
CA GLU A 427 10.95 -15.61 7.86
C GLU A 427 10.27 -15.43 9.23
N ALA A 428 10.15 -14.20 9.71
CA ALA A 428 9.50 -13.87 10.99
C ALA A 428 7.99 -13.59 10.84
N ALA A 429 7.48 -13.40 9.62
CA ALA A 429 6.08 -13.08 9.35
C ALA A 429 5.15 -14.28 9.54
N ASP A 430 3.90 -14.00 9.86
CA ASP A 430 2.80 -14.97 9.91
C ASP A 430 1.53 -14.40 9.28
N THR A 431 0.41 -15.10 9.42
CA THR A 431 -0.88 -14.74 8.81
C THR A 431 -1.69 -13.71 9.62
N SER A 432 -1.15 -13.18 10.72
CA SER A 432 -1.87 -12.23 11.59
C SER A 432 -1.83 -10.78 11.11
N PHE A 433 -1.08 -10.47 10.06
CA PHE A 433 -0.99 -9.15 9.42
C PHE A 433 -0.67 -9.29 7.93
N ASP A 434 -0.92 -8.23 7.17
CA ASP A 434 -0.65 -8.18 5.74
C ASP A 434 0.82 -7.89 5.46
N VAL A 435 1.41 -8.57 4.47
CA VAL A 435 2.78 -8.29 4.02
C VAL A 435 2.77 -7.97 2.54
N ILE A 436 3.45 -6.88 2.16
CA ILE A 436 3.65 -6.48 0.77
C ILE A 436 5.12 -6.12 0.53
N GLY A 437 5.66 -6.57 -0.60
CA GLY A 437 6.98 -6.14 -1.08
C GLY A 437 6.85 -4.98 -2.07
N ILE A 438 7.59 -3.91 -1.83
CA ILE A 438 7.67 -2.76 -2.74
C ILE A 438 9.07 -2.73 -3.35
N PRO A 439 9.20 -2.98 -4.66
CA PRO A 439 10.50 -3.07 -5.30
C PRO A 439 11.21 -1.72 -5.34
N GLY A 440 12.52 -1.76 -5.30
CA GLY A 440 13.39 -0.61 -5.49
C GLY A 440 14.45 -0.87 -6.55
N VAL A 441 15.07 0.18 -7.08
CA VAL A 441 16.19 0.04 -8.01
C VAL A 441 17.42 -0.45 -7.25
N THR A 442 17.83 -1.70 -7.50
CA THR A 442 19.01 -2.27 -6.83
C THR A 442 20.30 -1.57 -7.25
N ALA A 443 21.26 -1.50 -6.35
CA ALA A 443 22.57 -0.90 -6.59
C ALA A 443 23.30 -1.49 -7.82
N GLY A 444 23.07 -2.77 -8.14
CA GLY A 444 23.63 -3.43 -9.30
C GLY A 444 23.17 -2.82 -10.62
N LEU A 445 21.88 -2.50 -10.76
CA LEU A 445 21.35 -1.83 -11.95
C LEU A 445 21.80 -0.38 -12.04
N ALA A 446 21.83 0.34 -10.92
CA ALA A 446 22.34 1.71 -10.90
C ALA A 446 23.82 1.79 -11.29
N ALA A 447 24.65 0.92 -10.72
CA ALA A 447 26.07 0.84 -11.09
C ALA A 447 26.28 0.44 -12.57
N SER A 448 25.47 -0.49 -13.07
CA SER A 448 25.48 -0.88 -14.47
C SER A 448 25.22 0.30 -15.42
N SER A 449 24.22 1.13 -15.10
CA SER A 449 23.88 2.32 -15.88
C SER A 449 25.03 3.35 -15.90
N VAL A 450 25.74 3.51 -14.78
CA VAL A 450 26.92 4.38 -14.68
C VAL A 450 28.06 3.85 -15.54
N LEU A 451 28.32 2.54 -15.52
CA LEU A 451 29.38 1.89 -16.31
C LEU A 451 29.07 1.83 -17.82
N GLY A 452 27.81 1.82 -18.22
CA GLY A 452 27.35 1.68 -19.60
C GLY A 452 26.29 0.60 -19.75
N ALA A 453 26.64 -0.52 -20.38
CA ALA A 453 25.74 -1.67 -20.58
C ALA A 453 26.47 -3.01 -20.30
N PRO A 454 27.07 -3.22 -19.13
CA PRO A 454 27.77 -4.48 -18.83
C PRO A 454 26.80 -5.67 -18.73
N LEU A 455 25.52 -5.43 -18.41
CA LEU A 455 24.50 -6.46 -18.22
C LEU A 455 23.70 -6.76 -19.50
N GLY A 456 24.26 -6.45 -20.66
CA GLY A 456 23.63 -6.75 -21.95
C GLY A 456 23.46 -8.25 -22.24
N HIS A 457 24.14 -9.12 -21.48
CA HIS A 457 24.02 -10.58 -21.55
C HIS A 457 23.82 -11.16 -20.14
N ASP A 458 23.92 -12.50 -20.00
CA ASP A 458 23.69 -13.18 -18.74
C ASP A 458 24.64 -12.69 -17.63
N HIS A 459 24.09 -12.46 -16.47
CA HIS A 459 24.81 -11.93 -15.31
C HIS A 459 24.30 -12.52 -14.02
N CYS A 460 25.09 -12.41 -12.97
CA CYS A 460 24.70 -12.84 -11.64
C CYS A 460 25.20 -11.88 -10.55
N TYR A 461 24.46 -11.82 -9.46
CA TYR A 461 24.82 -11.12 -8.23
C TYR A 461 25.40 -12.09 -7.24
N VAL A 462 26.55 -11.78 -6.64
CA VAL A 462 27.15 -12.55 -5.56
C VAL A 462 27.56 -11.59 -4.44
N SER A 463 27.01 -11.82 -3.24
CA SER A 463 27.49 -11.14 -2.05
C SER A 463 28.76 -11.82 -1.57
N LEU A 464 29.84 -11.04 -1.39
CA LEU A 464 31.10 -11.52 -0.82
C LEU A 464 31.12 -11.47 0.71
N SER A 465 29.99 -11.15 1.35
CA SER A 465 29.85 -11.16 2.80
C SER A 465 29.74 -12.59 3.30
N ASP A 466 30.70 -12.99 4.15
CA ASP A 466 30.76 -14.28 4.84
C ASP A 466 30.11 -14.25 6.23
N LEU A 467 29.35 -13.19 6.55
CA LEU A 467 28.67 -13.04 7.82
C LEU A 467 27.58 -14.11 8.04
N HIS A 468 26.75 -14.35 7.04
CA HIS A 468 25.64 -15.32 7.08
C HIS A 468 25.83 -16.50 6.12
N THR A 469 26.80 -16.44 5.22
CA THR A 469 27.09 -17.50 4.24
C THR A 469 28.54 -17.91 4.35
N PRO A 470 28.86 -19.18 4.67
CA PRO A 470 30.24 -19.65 4.77
C PRO A 470 31.02 -19.41 3.46
N TRP A 471 32.26 -18.94 3.58
CA TRP A 471 33.11 -18.61 2.42
C TRP A 471 33.20 -19.74 1.36
N PRO A 472 33.34 -21.03 1.70
CA PRO A 472 33.37 -22.09 0.69
C PRO A 472 32.11 -22.16 -0.20
N ALA A 473 30.96 -21.69 0.30
CA ALA A 473 29.73 -21.60 -0.51
C ALA A 473 29.80 -20.40 -1.44
N ILE A 474 30.33 -19.28 -1.00
CA ILE A 474 30.56 -18.07 -1.84
C ILE A 474 31.56 -18.41 -2.95
N GLU A 475 32.69 -19.03 -2.60
CA GLU A 475 33.74 -19.42 -3.54
C GLU A 475 33.19 -20.34 -4.65
N ARG A 476 32.37 -21.35 -4.33
CA ARG A 476 31.69 -22.19 -5.33
C ARG A 476 30.80 -21.39 -6.27
N ARG A 477 30.09 -20.36 -5.76
CA ARG A 477 29.23 -19.49 -6.58
C ARG A 477 30.05 -18.62 -7.53
N VAL A 478 31.17 -18.08 -7.07
CA VAL A 478 32.11 -17.30 -7.89
C VAL A 478 32.73 -18.18 -8.97
N LEU A 479 33.14 -19.41 -8.62
CA LEU A 479 33.68 -20.40 -9.58
C LEU A 479 32.64 -20.77 -10.64
N ALA A 480 31.38 -21.03 -10.25
CA ALA A 480 30.30 -21.32 -11.19
C ALA A 480 30.04 -20.14 -12.13
N ALA A 481 30.09 -18.91 -11.63
CA ALA A 481 29.95 -17.71 -12.45
C ALA A 481 31.13 -17.54 -13.42
N ALA A 482 32.34 -17.88 -13.00
CA ALA A 482 33.54 -17.86 -13.85
C ALA A 482 33.44 -18.89 -14.96
N GLN A 483 33.08 -20.14 -14.66
CA GLN A 483 32.93 -21.23 -15.62
C GLN A 483 31.75 -21.03 -16.58
N GLY A 484 30.64 -20.45 -16.11
CA GLY A 484 29.47 -20.13 -16.92
C GLY A 484 29.61 -18.85 -17.73
N ASP A 485 30.74 -18.15 -17.63
CA ASP A 485 31.04 -16.89 -18.33
C ASP A 485 30.02 -15.77 -18.08
N PHE A 486 29.42 -15.71 -16.88
CA PHE A 486 28.48 -14.65 -16.49
C PHE A 486 29.21 -13.33 -16.21
N VAL A 487 28.60 -12.19 -16.50
CA VAL A 487 29.03 -10.94 -15.89
C VAL A 487 28.74 -11.01 -14.40
N LEU A 488 29.75 -10.81 -13.55
CA LEU A 488 29.62 -10.94 -12.11
C LEU A 488 29.55 -9.58 -11.42
N LEU A 489 28.48 -9.37 -10.63
CA LEU A 489 28.36 -8.19 -9.77
C LEU A 489 28.63 -8.62 -8.31
N CYS A 490 29.72 -8.09 -7.75
CA CYS A 490 30.11 -8.37 -6.37
C CYS A 490 29.46 -7.34 -5.42
N TYR A 491 28.49 -7.79 -4.63
CA TYR A 491 27.91 -7.03 -3.53
C TYR A 491 28.76 -7.21 -2.27
N ASN A 492 28.73 -6.22 -1.41
CA ASN A 492 29.51 -6.22 -0.17
C ASN A 492 30.99 -6.62 -0.40
N PRO A 493 31.67 -6.01 -1.37
CA PRO A 493 32.96 -6.51 -1.82
C PRO A 493 34.07 -6.39 -0.76
N ARG A 494 33.98 -5.39 0.14
CA ARG A 494 34.98 -5.13 1.16
C ARG A 494 34.38 -4.43 2.38
N SER A 495 34.94 -4.68 3.56
CA SER A 495 34.67 -3.92 4.81
C SER A 495 35.95 -3.84 5.65
N ALA A 496 35.92 -3.09 6.75
CA ALA A 496 37.07 -2.96 7.66
C ALA A 496 37.56 -4.31 8.24
N LYS A 497 36.64 -5.31 8.35
CA LYS A 497 36.94 -6.65 8.88
C LYS A 497 36.99 -7.74 7.81
N ARG A 498 36.75 -7.40 6.53
CA ARG A 498 36.64 -8.33 5.40
C ARG A 498 37.32 -7.69 4.20
N ASP A 499 38.58 -7.99 3.98
CA ASP A 499 39.47 -7.33 3.02
C ASP A 499 40.11 -8.25 1.98
N TRP A 500 40.08 -9.56 2.18
CA TRP A 500 40.71 -10.57 1.31
C TRP A 500 39.74 -11.25 0.33
N GLN A 501 38.43 -11.28 0.60
CA GLN A 501 37.43 -12.04 -0.15
C GLN A 501 37.33 -11.56 -1.62
N LEU A 502 37.38 -10.26 -1.87
CA LEU A 502 37.37 -9.72 -3.21
C LEU A 502 38.62 -10.16 -3.99
N GLY A 503 39.81 -10.10 -3.38
CA GLY A 503 41.04 -10.57 -3.99
C GLY A 503 40.93 -12.04 -4.42
N ARG A 504 40.44 -12.90 -3.52
CA ARG A 504 40.23 -14.33 -3.84
C ARG A 504 39.21 -14.56 -4.94
N ALA A 505 38.13 -13.80 -4.97
CA ALA A 505 37.13 -13.87 -6.07
C ALA A 505 37.74 -13.48 -7.41
N LEU A 506 38.59 -12.47 -7.45
CA LEU A 506 39.29 -12.05 -8.68
C LEU A 506 40.32 -13.08 -9.14
N GLU A 507 41.05 -13.76 -8.24
CA GLU A 507 41.96 -14.86 -8.59
C GLU A 507 41.19 -15.98 -9.31
N ILE A 508 40.05 -16.42 -8.77
CA ILE A 508 39.21 -17.46 -9.40
C ILE A 508 38.74 -17.00 -10.81
N LEU A 509 38.32 -15.76 -10.96
CA LEU A 509 37.89 -15.21 -12.25
C LEU A 509 39.05 -15.15 -13.23
N ALA A 510 40.28 -14.81 -12.81
CA ALA A 510 41.46 -14.73 -13.63
C ALA A 510 41.92 -16.10 -14.18
N GLU A 511 41.57 -17.21 -13.54
CA GLU A 511 41.81 -18.56 -14.05
C GLU A 511 40.93 -18.90 -15.27
N HIS A 512 39.81 -18.21 -15.46
CA HIS A 512 38.82 -18.49 -16.48
C HIS A 512 38.62 -17.35 -17.50
N ARG A 513 39.27 -16.21 -17.30
CA ARG A 513 39.06 -15.00 -18.11
C ARG A 513 40.39 -14.35 -18.52
N PRO A 514 40.45 -13.71 -19.70
CA PRO A 514 41.63 -12.97 -20.13
C PRO A 514 42.00 -11.85 -19.14
N PRO A 515 43.29 -11.56 -18.95
CA PRO A 515 43.76 -10.44 -18.15
C PRO A 515 43.18 -9.07 -18.56
N THR A 516 42.76 -8.96 -19.81
CA THR A 516 42.14 -7.76 -20.41
C THR A 516 40.65 -7.62 -20.13
N THR A 517 40.02 -8.61 -19.44
CA THR A 517 38.60 -8.54 -19.10
C THR A 517 38.30 -7.28 -18.31
N PRO A 518 37.30 -6.47 -18.72
CA PRO A 518 36.95 -5.23 -18.05
C PRO A 518 36.44 -5.45 -16.62
N VAL A 519 36.87 -4.58 -15.72
CA VAL A 519 36.39 -4.48 -14.34
C VAL A 519 35.94 -3.04 -14.10
N GLY A 520 34.68 -2.88 -13.69
CA GLY A 520 34.11 -1.60 -13.32
C GLY A 520 33.85 -1.53 -11.81
N VAL A 521 34.24 -0.44 -11.18
CA VAL A 521 33.91 -0.14 -9.78
C VAL A 521 33.06 1.11 -9.75
N VAL A 522 31.90 1.04 -9.11
CA VAL A 522 31.07 2.22 -8.86
C VAL A 522 30.88 2.36 -7.36
N ARG A 523 31.30 3.50 -6.85
CA ARG A 523 31.13 3.87 -5.44
C ARG A 523 29.96 4.86 -5.33
N ASN A 524 29.09 4.66 -4.36
CA ASN A 524 27.94 5.51 -4.09
C ASN A 524 27.10 5.81 -5.34
N ALA A 525 26.73 4.75 -6.09
CA ALA A 525 25.92 4.88 -7.30
C ALA A 525 24.67 5.73 -7.05
N SER A 526 24.41 6.71 -7.89
CA SER A 526 23.31 7.69 -7.82
C SER A 526 23.32 8.66 -6.62
N ARG A 527 24.39 8.72 -5.84
CA ARG A 527 24.55 9.68 -4.74
C ARG A 527 25.46 10.84 -5.14
N ALA A 528 25.44 11.92 -4.37
CA ALA A 528 26.20 13.15 -4.68
C ALA A 528 27.72 12.95 -4.82
N ASP A 529 28.28 11.96 -4.13
CA ASP A 529 29.70 11.60 -4.14
C ASP A 529 29.97 10.35 -5.00
N GLN A 530 29.13 10.08 -6.00
CA GLN A 530 29.32 8.99 -6.96
C GLN A 530 30.67 9.09 -7.66
N SER A 531 31.37 7.99 -7.70
CA SER A 531 32.60 7.87 -8.50
C SER A 531 32.66 6.52 -9.25
N MET A 532 33.39 6.48 -10.36
CA MET A 532 33.55 5.32 -11.20
C MET A 532 35.01 5.10 -11.56
N VAL A 533 35.45 3.84 -11.49
CA VAL A 533 36.73 3.39 -12.03
C VAL A 533 36.48 2.28 -13.03
N LEU A 534 37.07 2.38 -14.22
CA LEU A 534 37.02 1.36 -15.25
C LEU A 534 38.44 0.89 -15.54
N THR A 535 38.70 -0.40 -15.38
CA THR A 535 40.02 -1.03 -15.48
C THR A 535 39.91 -2.44 -16.04
N THR A 536 40.92 -3.29 -15.88
CA THR A 536 40.92 -4.70 -16.30
C THR A 536 41.31 -5.61 -15.15
N LEU A 537 41.07 -6.93 -15.29
CA LEU A 537 41.48 -7.92 -14.26
C LEU A 537 42.96 -7.82 -13.91
N ALA A 538 43.84 -7.59 -14.92
CA ALA A 538 45.26 -7.50 -14.70
C ALA A 538 45.74 -6.25 -13.95
N THR A 539 44.98 -5.17 -14.03
CA THR A 539 45.37 -3.85 -13.48
C THR A 539 44.53 -3.39 -12.32
N PHE A 540 43.50 -4.16 -11.93
CA PHE A 540 42.59 -3.81 -10.86
C PHE A 540 43.26 -4.00 -9.49
N ASP A 541 43.25 -2.93 -8.69
CA ASP A 541 43.67 -2.96 -7.30
C ASP A 541 42.43 -3.04 -6.37
N PRO A 542 42.21 -4.17 -5.67
CA PRO A 542 41.10 -4.29 -4.71
C PRO A 542 41.16 -3.29 -3.54
N ALA A 543 42.30 -2.64 -3.30
CA ALA A 543 42.44 -1.69 -2.20
C ALA A 543 41.61 -0.40 -2.38
N VAL A 544 41.24 -0.06 -3.62
CA VAL A 544 40.40 1.11 -3.92
C VAL A 544 38.92 0.92 -3.57
N VAL A 545 38.52 -0.29 -3.16
CA VAL A 545 37.13 -0.67 -2.91
C VAL A 545 36.79 -0.56 -1.41
N ASP A 546 35.64 -0.04 -1.09
CA ASP A 546 35.09 0.08 0.28
C ASP A 546 33.69 -0.53 0.38
N MET A 547 33.00 -0.31 1.52
CA MET A 547 31.65 -0.81 1.76
C MET A 547 30.57 -0.15 0.86
N TYR A 548 30.86 1.00 0.30
CA TYR A 548 29.94 1.77 -0.54
C TYR A 548 30.13 1.49 -2.02
N SER A 549 31.02 0.55 -2.33
CA SER A 549 31.40 0.19 -3.69
C SER A 549 30.69 -1.07 -4.15
N LEU A 550 30.40 -1.12 -5.46
CA LEU A 550 29.98 -2.32 -6.18
C LEU A 550 30.99 -2.60 -7.29
N VAL A 551 31.42 -3.86 -7.40
CA VAL A 551 32.41 -4.28 -8.41
C VAL A 551 31.70 -5.12 -9.46
N VAL A 552 31.87 -4.76 -10.74
CA VAL A 552 31.34 -5.49 -11.90
C VAL A 552 32.50 -6.06 -12.69
N VAL A 553 32.56 -7.38 -12.78
CA VAL A 553 33.58 -8.06 -13.60
C VAL A 553 32.92 -8.59 -14.87
N GLY A 554 33.41 -8.20 -16.02
CA GLY A 554 32.89 -8.57 -17.33
C GLY A 554 32.98 -10.05 -17.63
N SER A 555 32.23 -10.54 -18.60
CA SER A 555 32.39 -11.85 -19.25
C SER A 555 33.50 -11.83 -20.32
N SER A 556 33.76 -12.96 -21.00
CA SER A 556 34.68 -13.04 -22.14
C SER A 556 34.26 -12.12 -23.31
N GLN A 557 32.98 -11.75 -23.39
CA GLN A 557 32.43 -10.88 -24.45
C GLN A 557 32.45 -9.40 -24.08
N THR A 558 32.68 -9.07 -22.80
CA THR A 558 32.64 -7.69 -22.34
C THR A 558 33.83 -6.88 -22.87
N ARG A 559 33.56 -5.66 -23.31
CA ARG A 559 34.57 -4.75 -23.91
C ARG A 559 34.40 -3.35 -23.35
N ILE A 560 35.48 -2.56 -23.46
CA ILE A 560 35.42 -1.11 -23.25
C ILE A 560 35.22 -0.46 -24.62
N ILE A 561 34.06 0.20 -24.80
CA ILE A 561 33.69 0.89 -26.03
C ILE A 561 33.43 2.35 -25.68
N SER A 562 34.22 3.26 -26.27
CA SER A 562 34.10 4.71 -26.03
C SER A 562 34.08 5.07 -24.52
N GLY A 563 34.96 4.43 -23.73
CA GLY A 563 35.05 4.66 -22.29
C GLY A 563 33.91 4.05 -21.45
N ARG A 564 33.13 3.16 -22.04
CA ARG A 564 32.00 2.47 -21.35
C ARG A 564 32.20 0.96 -21.39
N MET A 565 31.77 0.30 -20.30
CA MET A 565 31.75 -1.15 -20.19
C MET A 565 30.49 -1.71 -20.89
N VAL A 566 30.69 -2.56 -21.90
CA VAL A 566 29.59 -3.09 -22.73
C VAL A 566 29.76 -4.59 -22.91
N THR A 567 28.71 -5.36 -22.68
CA THR A 567 28.61 -6.78 -23.03
C THR A 567 27.64 -6.93 -24.21
N PRO A 568 28.14 -7.12 -25.45
CA PRO A 568 27.29 -7.19 -26.65
C PRO A 568 26.40 -8.44 -26.65
N ARG A 569 25.16 -8.31 -27.14
CA ARG A 569 24.25 -9.44 -27.37
C ARG A 569 24.44 -10.16 -28.70
N GLY A 570 25.45 -9.77 -29.49
CA GLY A 570 25.71 -10.37 -30.77
C GLY A 570 24.75 -9.97 -31.89
N TYR A 571 24.11 -8.81 -31.78
CA TYR A 571 23.29 -8.27 -32.88
C TYR A 571 24.16 -8.08 -34.13
N ARG A 572 23.69 -8.58 -35.25
CA ARG A 572 24.29 -8.31 -36.57
C ARG A 572 23.63 -7.04 -37.10
N TRP A 573 24.30 -5.90 -36.92
CA TRP A 573 23.87 -4.67 -37.55
C TRP A 573 24.17 -4.80 -39.05
N ALA A 574 23.19 -4.50 -39.90
CA ALA A 574 23.46 -4.34 -41.32
C ALA A 574 24.54 -3.24 -41.51
N PRO A 575 25.52 -3.40 -42.38
CA PRO A 575 26.55 -2.40 -42.63
C PRO A 575 25.98 -1.09 -43.13
#